data_f5e18df757a66fa3e229cf81fd1b1a33
#
_entry.id   f5e18df757a66fa3e229cf81fd1b1a33
#
_cell.length_a   1.000
_cell.length_b   1.000
_cell.length_c   1.000
_cell.angle_alpha   90.00
_cell.angle_beta   90.00
_cell.angle_gamma   90.00
#
_symmetry.space_group_name_H-M   'P 1'
#
loop_
_entity.id
_entity.type
_entity.pdbx_description
1 polymer ?
#
loop_
_entity_poly.entity_id
_entity_poly.type
_entity_poly.pdbx_seq_one_letter_code
_entity_poly.pdbx_strand_id
1 'polypeptide(L)'
;MSNSLISTNPLDGQEIGRVEIASKRVVEDTVEKARKAQQAWRKYTAQQRASIIKDAFSALESKAEKLTLLISQEMGKDKRRATYEVMGVTQSAAYLSQEVVQAVSPTRKPSGTQIHYRPLGVVGII
;
A
#
# COMPACT_ATOMS: atom_id res chain seq x y z
N MET A 1 -11.70 26.89 -13.37
CA MET A 1 -12.06 26.15 -12.13
C MET A 1 -10.85 25.29 -11.76
N SER A 2 -10.44 25.31 -10.52
CA SER A 2 -9.31 24.47 -10.06
C SER A 2 -9.68 22.99 -10.24
N ASN A 3 -8.90 22.26 -11.05
CA ASN A 3 -9.08 20.81 -11.26
C ASN A 3 -8.38 20.03 -10.14
N SER A 4 -8.65 20.40 -8.89
CA SER A 4 -8.03 19.81 -7.71
C SER A 4 -9.05 19.40 -6.66
N LEU A 5 -8.79 18.27 -6.03
CA LEU A 5 -9.47 17.81 -4.84
C LEU A 5 -8.78 18.40 -3.62
N ILE A 6 -9.55 19.03 -2.74
CA ILE A 6 -9.06 19.66 -1.51
C ILE A 6 -9.38 18.73 -0.35
N SER A 7 -8.37 18.41 0.48
CA SER A 7 -8.54 17.73 1.76
C SER A 7 -8.71 18.77 2.85
N THR A 8 -9.75 18.63 3.67
CA THR A 8 -10.07 19.55 4.78
C THR A 8 -10.15 18.82 6.09
N ASN A 9 -9.73 19.48 7.17
CA ASN A 9 -9.87 18.97 8.52
C ASN A 9 -11.36 18.98 8.92
N PRO A 10 -11.96 17.85 9.27
CA PRO A 10 -13.38 17.78 9.63
C PRO A 10 -13.72 18.50 10.96
N LEU A 11 -12.73 18.87 11.76
CA LEU A 11 -12.96 19.53 13.06
C LEU A 11 -13.11 21.05 12.91
N ASP A 12 -12.37 21.68 11.99
CA ASP A 12 -12.32 23.13 11.86
C ASP A 12 -12.52 23.62 10.42
N GLY A 13 -12.62 22.72 9.44
CA GLY A 13 -12.80 23.03 8.03
C GLY A 13 -11.55 23.58 7.33
N GLN A 14 -10.40 23.65 8.01
CA GLN A 14 -9.18 24.17 7.41
C GLN A 14 -8.65 23.25 6.31
N GLU A 15 -8.10 23.84 5.26
CA GLU A 15 -7.44 23.07 4.20
C GLU A 15 -6.15 22.45 4.74
N ILE A 16 -6.02 21.13 4.56
CA ILE A 16 -4.82 20.36 4.91
C ILE A 16 -3.90 20.24 3.70
N GLY A 17 -4.49 20.09 2.52
CA GLY A 17 -3.75 19.97 1.28
C GLY A 17 -4.67 19.76 0.09
N ARG A 18 -4.08 19.70 -1.09
CA ARG A 18 -4.81 19.45 -2.34
C ARG A 18 -4.04 18.54 -3.28
N VAL A 19 -4.76 17.80 -4.10
CA VAL A 19 -4.22 16.95 -5.16
C VAL A 19 -4.92 17.27 -6.48
N GLU A 20 -4.21 17.19 -7.58
CA GLU A 20 -4.82 17.34 -8.91
C GLU A 20 -5.72 16.15 -9.21
N ILE A 21 -6.87 16.44 -9.82
CA ILE A 21 -7.77 15.39 -10.32
C ILE A 21 -7.16 14.84 -11.61
N ALA A 22 -6.79 13.56 -11.57
CA ALA A 22 -6.21 12.90 -12.72
C ALA A 22 -7.19 12.84 -13.90
N SER A 23 -6.74 13.24 -15.09
CA SER A 23 -7.51 13.05 -16.31
C SER A 23 -7.57 11.55 -16.67
N LYS A 24 -8.57 11.17 -17.48
CA LYS A 24 -8.70 9.82 -18.02
C LYS A 24 -7.38 9.32 -18.65
N ARG A 25 -6.72 10.18 -19.43
CA ARG A 25 -5.44 9.88 -20.05
C ARG A 25 -4.34 9.56 -19.01
N VAL A 26 -4.24 10.34 -17.94
CA VAL A 26 -3.26 10.10 -16.87
C VAL A 26 -3.51 8.75 -16.20
N VAL A 27 -4.78 8.39 -15.97
CA VAL A 27 -5.14 7.08 -15.40
C VAL A 27 -4.73 5.95 -16.34
N GLU A 28 -5.08 6.05 -17.64
CA GLU A 28 -4.73 5.05 -18.66
C GLU A 28 -3.21 4.87 -18.79
N ASP A 29 -2.45 5.97 -18.88
CA ASP A 29 -0.99 5.95 -18.93
C ASP A 29 -0.37 5.32 -17.66
N THR A 30 -0.95 5.58 -16.49
CA THR A 30 -0.49 5.00 -15.21
C THR A 30 -0.73 3.49 -15.18
N VAL A 31 -1.89 3.03 -15.60
CA VAL A 31 -2.20 1.60 -15.68
C VAL A 31 -1.26 0.89 -16.66
N GLU A 32 -0.97 1.50 -17.81
CA GLU A 32 -0.05 0.92 -18.78
C GLU A 32 1.40 0.84 -18.25
N LYS A 33 1.87 1.89 -17.55
CA LYS A 33 3.17 1.85 -16.85
C LYS A 33 3.21 0.74 -15.79
N ALA A 34 2.14 0.60 -15.01
CA ALA A 34 2.04 -0.47 -14.01
C ALA A 34 2.06 -1.86 -14.65
N ARG A 35 1.38 -2.07 -15.79
CA ARG A 35 1.43 -3.33 -16.54
C ARG A 35 2.83 -3.68 -17.01
N LYS A 36 3.57 -2.70 -17.54
CA LYS A 36 4.98 -2.90 -17.95
C LYS A 36 5.88 -3.25 -16.76
N ALA A 37 5.74 -2.52 -15.66
CA ALA A 37 6.49 -2.79 -14.43
C ALA A 37 6.17 -4.18 -13.85
N GLN A 38 4.91 -4.60 -13.90
CA GLN A 38 4.47 -5.91 -13.42
C GLN A 38 5.14 -7.07 -14.17
N GLN A 39 5.48 -6.91 -15.45
CA GLN A 39 6.19 -7.95 -16.22
C GLN A 39 7.59 -8.23 -15.64
N ALA A 40 8.28 -7.22 -15.12
CA ALA A 40 9.54 -7.41 -14.42
C ALA A 40 9.30 -7.92 -12.98
N TRP A 41 8.33 -7.32 -12.27
CA TRP A 41 7.99 -7.67 -10.89
C TRP A 41 7.58 -9.14 -10.71
N ARG A 42 6.83 -9.71 -11.65
CA ARG A 42 6.41 -11.11 -11.60
C ARG A 42 7.57 -12.13 -11.68
N LYS A 43 8.74 -11.72 -12.15
CA LYS A 43 9.93 -12.58 -12.21
C LYS A 43 10.59 -12.79 -10.84
N TYR A 44 10.35 -11.89 -9.88
CA TYR A 44 10.82 -12.06 -8.52
C TYR A 44 10.05 -13.18 -7.80
N THR A 45 10.76 -13.94 -6.97
CA THR A 45 10.13 -14.91 -6.07
C THR A 45 9.25 -14.19 -5.03
N ALA A 46 8.36 -14.92 -4.36
CA ALA A 46 7.57 -14.37 -3.26
C ALA A 46 8.47 -13.77 -2.17
N GLN A 47 9.56 -14.46 -1.82
CA GLN A 47 10.53 -14.01 -0.83
C GLN A 47 11.24 -12.70 -1.23
N GLN A 48 11.66 -12.57 -2.49
CA GLN A 48 12.29 -11.35 -2.99
C GLN A 48 11.32 -10.17 -2.96
N ARG A 49 10.06 -10.37 -3.38
CA ARG A 49 9.03 -9.34 -3.31
C ARG A 49 8.74 -8.94 -1.86
N ALA A 50 8.64 -9.90 -0.95
CA ALA A 50 8.43 -9.66 0.47
C ALA A 50 9.56 -8.82 1.09
N SER A 51 10.82 -9.09 0.73
CA SER A 51 11.97 -8.29 1.19
C SER A 51 11.87 -6.84 0.73
N ILE A 52 11.59 -6.60 -0.55
CA ILE A 52 11.46 -5.23 -1.10
C ILE A 52 10.32 -4.47 -0.41
N ILE A 53 9.19 -5.13 -0.19
CA ILE A 53 8.04 -4.53 0.50
C ILE A 53 8.37 -4.22 1.96
N LYS A 54 9.02 -5.14 2.67
CA LYS A 54 9.49 -4.93 4.04
C LYS A 54 10.37 -3.68 4.14
N ASP A 55 11.36 -3.56 3.23
CA ASP A 55 12.29 -2.43 3.24
C ASP A 55 11.56 -1.09 2.97
N ALA A 56 10.57 -1.10 2.05
CA ALA A 56 9.72 0.06 1.79
C ALA A 56 8.91 0.48 3.02
N PHE A 57 8.34 -0.47 3.78
CA PHE A 57 7.62 -0.16 5.01
C PHE A 57 8.54 0.32 6.13
N SER A 58 9.73 -0.25 6.26
CA SER A 58 10.74 0.24 7.23
C SER A 58 11.13 1.69 6.96
N ALA A 59 11.19 2.12 5.69
CA ALA A 59 11.43 3.51 5.34
C ALA A 59 10.32 4.48 5.80
N LEU A 60 9.10 3.98 6.04
CA LEU A 60 8.00 4.79 6.57
C LEU A 60 8.15 5.11 8.07
N GLU A 61 8.94 4.34 8.81
CA GLU A 61 9.14 4.57 10.26
C GLU A 61 9.68 5.99 10.52
N SER A 62 10.59 6.46 9.69
CA SER A 62 11.13 7.83 9.78
C SER A 62 10.09 8.92 9.54
N LYS A 63 8.93 8.58 8.98
CA LYS A 63 7.81 9.47 8.68
C LYS A 63 6.60 9.25 9.60
N ALA A 64 6.72 8.37 10.59
CA ALA A 64 5.59 7.93 11.42
C ALA A 64 4.87 9.09 12.11
N GLU A 65 5.60 10.07 12.64
CA GLU A 65 4.99 11.25 13.28
C GLU A 65 4.19 12.10 12.29
N LYS A 66 4.76 12.35 11.11
CA LYS A 66 4.07 13.10 10.05
C LYS A 66 2.82 12.37 9.56
N LEU A 67 2.89 11.05 9.37
CA LEU A 67 1.74 10.22 8.97
C LEU A 67 0.66 10.22 10.05
N THR A 68 1.04 10.10 11.31
CA THR A 68 0.13 10.18 12.46
C THR A 68 -0.63 11.52 12.47
N LEU A 69 0.08 12.63 12.29
CA LEU A 69 -0.53 13.95 12.27
C LEU A 69 -1.50 14.08 11.07
N LEU A 70 -1.10 13.64 9.90
CA LEU A 70 -1.91 13.70 8.68
C LEU A 70 -3.21 12.89 8.85
N ILE A 71 -3.13 11.65 9.33
CA ILE A 71 -4.31 10.81 9.60
C ILE A 71 -5.22 11.47 10.63
N SER A 72 -4.64 12.05 11.70
CA SER A 72 -5.40 12.76 12.72
C SER A 72 -6.16 13.95 12.12
N GLN A 73 -5.51 14.74 11.28
CA GLN A 73 -6.11 15.91 10.66
C GLN A 73 -7.17 15.55 9.59
N GLU A 74 -6.87 14.62 8.70
CA GLU A 74 -7.77 14.25 7.58
C GLU A 74 -9.02 13.50 8.05
N MET A 75 -8.87 12.68 9.09
CA MET A 75 -9.94 11.82 9.59
C MET A 75 -10.65 12.36 10.84
N GLY A 76 -10.16 13.47 11.42
CA GLY A 76 -10.60 13.91 12.75
C GLY A 76 -10.32 12.88 13.85
N LYS A 77 -9.34 12.01 13.64
CA LYS A 77 -9.04 10.89 14.52
C LYS A 77 -8.19 11.35 15.71
N ASP A 78 -8.47 10.82 16.91
CA ASP A 78 -7.61 10.98 18.07
C ASP A 78 -6.15 10.61 17.75
N LYS A 79 -5.21 11.46 18.15
CA LYS A 79 -3.79 11.31 17.82
C LYS A 79 -3.21 9.97 18.28
N ARG A 80 -3.60 9.49 19.44
CA ARG A 80 -3.14 8.19 19.97
C ARG A 80 -3.60 7.04 19.09
N ARG A 81 -4.86 7.07 18.64
CA ARG A 81 -5.40 6.05 17.71
C ARG A 81 -4.71 6.11 16.34
N ALA A 82 -4.45 7.31 15.81
CA ALA A 82 -3.69 7.49 14.60
C ALA A 82 -2.25 6.96 14.74
N THR A 83 -1.60 7.18 15.88
CA THR A 83 -0.28 6.61 16.20
C THR A 83 -0.31 5.08 16.14
N TYR A 84 -1.28 4.44 16.80
CA TYR A 84 -1.39 2.98 16.79
C TYR A 84 -1.62 2.42 15.38
N GLU A 85 -2.38 3.12 14.54
CA GLU A 85 -2.60 2.72 13.15
C GLU A 85 -1.29 2.75 12.33
N VAL A 86 -0.53 3.83 12.44
CA VAL A 86 0.78 3.95 11.77
C VAL A 86 1.76 2.90 12.28
N MET A 87 1.87 2.73 13.60
CA MET A 87 2.73 1.71 14.21
C MET A 87 2.32 0.28 13.80
N GLY A 88 1.01 0.02 13.76
CA GLY A 88 0.49 -1.27 13.31
C GLY A 88 0.95 -1.63 11.90
N VAL A 89 0.98 -0.65 10.99
CA VAL A 89 1.46 -0.87 9.62
C VAL A 89 2.97 -1.02 9.57
N THR A 90 3.73 -0.11 10.18
CA THR A 90 5.19 -0.10 10.06
C THR A 90 5.85 -1.26 10.78
N GLN A 91 5.39 -1.60 11.98
CA GLN A 91 6.00 -2.66 12.81
C GLN A 91 5.57 -4.07 12.41
N SER A 92 4.36 -4.25 11.88
CA SER A 92 3.90 -5.57 11.44
C SER A 92 4.35 -5.98 10.05
N ALA A 93 4.93 -5.07 9.27
CA ALA A 93 5.30 -5.32 7.87
C ALA A 93 6.24 -6.52 7.69
N ALA A 94 7.24 -6.70 8.58
CA ALA A 94 8.16 -7.82 8.54
C ALA A 94 7.44 -9.16 8.77
N TYR A 95 6.58 -9.21 9.79
CA TYR A 95 5.79 -10.40 10.12
C TYR A 95 4.80 -10.73 9.00
N LEU A 96 4.00 -9.76 8.56
CA LEU A 96 3.01 -9.94 7.49
C LEU A 96 3.66 -10.37 6.17
N SER A 97 4.86 -9.87 5.85
CA SER A 97 5.59 -10.28 4.67
C SER A 97 5.96 -11.75 4.70
N GLN A 98 6.34 -12.28 5.86
CA GLN A 98 6.63 -13.71 6.06
C GLN A 98 5.37 -14.58 5.95
N GLU A 99 4.27 -14.16 6.59
CA GLU A 99 2.98 -14.85 6.51
C GLU A 99 2.49 -14.95 5.07
N VAL A 100 2.59 -13.85 4.29
CA VAL A 100 2.22 -13.86 2.88
C VAL A 100 3.08 -14.83 2.08
N VAL A 101 4.41 -14.87 2.31
CA VAL A 101 5.30 -15.83 1.62
C VAL A 101 4.87 -17.27 1.91
N GLN A 102 4.57 -17.60 3.17
CA GLN A 102 4.09 -18.93 3.54
C GLN A 102 2.76 -19.25 2.89
N ALA A 103 1.79 -18.31 2.93
CA ALA A 103 0.46 -18.49 2.38
C ALA A 103 0.43 -18.74 0.87
N VAL A 104 1.36 -18.11 0.12
CA VAL A 104 1.44 -18.29 -1.35
C VAL A 104 2.45 -19.35 -1.79
N SER A 105 3.08 -20.05 -0.85
CA SER A 105 4.01 -21.13 -1.16
C SER A 105 3.26 -22.33 -1.74
N PRO A 106 3.83 -23.02 -2.74
CA PRO A 106 3.22 -24.21 -3.32
C PRO A 106 2.96 -25.28 -2.24
N THR A 107 1.75 -25.80 -2.21
CA THR A 107 1.36 -26.84 -1.25
C THR A 107 1.04 -28.13 -1.98
N ARG A 108 1.61 -29.26 -1.51
CA ARG A 108 1.28 -30.59 -2.00
C ARG A 108 0.28 -31.26 -1.07
N LYS A 109 -0.82 -31.70 -1.61
CA LYS A 109 -1.85 -32.48 -0.89
C LYS A 109 -1.45 -33.97 -0.79
N PRO A 110 -1.95 -34.73 0.21
CA PRO A 110 -1.73 -36.17 0.29
C PRO A 110 -2.17 -36.94 -0.96
N SER A 111 -3.18 -36.43 -1.68
CA SER A 111 -3.65 -36.97 -2.95
C SER A 111 -2.65 -36.84 -4.11
N GLY A 112 -1.49 -36.18 -3.91
CA GLY A 112 -0.54 -35.85 -4.97
C GLY A 112 -0.84 -34.54 -5.69
N THR A 113 -2.01 -33.93 -5.48
CA THR A 113 -2.38 -32.64 -6.05
C THR A 113 -1.46 -31.53 -5.55
N GLN A 114 -1.02 -30.64 -6.45
CA GLN A 114 -0.26 -29.45 -6.10
C GLN A 114 -1.10 -28.19 -6.29
N ILE A 115 -1.03 -27.27 -5.32
CA ILE A 115 -1.66 -25.96 -5.39
C ILE A 115 -0.54 -24.93 -5.63
N HIS A 116 -0.69 -24.17 -6.70
CA HIS A 116 0.21 -23.08 -7.05
C HIS A 116 -0.54 -21.75 -7.06
N TYR A 117 0.07 -20.73 -6.49
CA TYR A 117 -0.44 -19.37 -6.51
C TYR A 117 0.26 -18.56 -7.60
N ARG A 118 -0.50 -17.78 -8.35
CA ARG A 118 0.04 -16.91 -9.41
C ARG A 118 -0.35 -15.46 -9.13
N PRO A 119 0.51 -14.48 -9.47
CA PRO A 119 0.17 -13.06 -9.34
C PRO A 119 -1.07 -12.71 -10.17
N LEU A 120 -2.00 -11.93 -9.58
CA LEU A 120 -3.19 -11.43 -10.28
C LEU A 120 -2.86 -10.37 -11.35
N GLY A 121 -1.72 -9.70 -11.22
CA GLY A 121 -1.33 -8.61 -12.10
C GLY A 121 -1.40 -7.25 -11.41
N VAL A 122 -1.93 -6.26 -12.11
CA VAL A 122 -2.11 -4.90 -11.58
C VAL A 122 -3.46 -4.80 -10.86
N VAL A 123 -3.45 -4.23 -9.68
CA VAL A 123 -4.63 -3.99 -8.84
C VAL A 123 -4.77 -2.49 -8.60
N GLY A 124 -5.98 -1.97 -8.69
CA GLY A 124 -6.32 -0.60 -8.31
C GLY A 124 -6.81 -0.56 -6.86
N ILE A 125 -6.40 0.47 -6.13
CA ILE A 125 -6.90 0.78 -4.78
C ILE A 125 -7.55 2.17 -4.87
N ILE A 126 -8.81 2.28 -4.42
CA ILE A 126 -9.62 3.51 -4.47
C ILE A 126 -10.08 3.85 -3.06
#